data_fc6a0880d0032bf383edb54fe78120ca
#
_entry.id   fc6a0880d0032bf383edb54fe78120ca
#
_cell.length_a   1.000
_cell.length_b   1.000
_cell.length_c   1.000
_cell.angle_alpha   90.00
_cell.angle_beta   90.00
_cell.angle_gamma   90.00
#
_symmetry.space_group_name_H-M   'P 1'
#
loop_
_entity.id
_entity.type
_entity.pdbx_description
1 polymer ?
#
loop_
_entity_poly.entity_id
_entity_poly.type
_entity_poly.pdbx_seq_one_letter_code
_entity_poly.pdbx_strand_id
1 'polypeptide(L)'
;LLLVIDDLNDWTGMLRGNPQAKTPHMDKLASRGLVFTNAHCAAPACGPSRSAIMSGIRPSTSGNYINKSSLTHNPILNNSVLLPEFFQQNDYYVCGAGKLFHGYHFNNEVKGRGFDDYFPSKTQDLPSWKGLKFSSRLPLAGWTRTADWGPLRADVTVDDHPDGKTANWAAKQLLSGELQEPFFLGAG
;
A
#
# COMPACT_ATOMS: atom_id res chain seq x y z
N LEU A 1 6.18 3.35 -11.76
CA LEU A 1 5.61 3.75 -10.47
C LEU A 1 4.28 3.03 -10.25
N LEU A 2 4.14 2.35 -9.12
CA LEU A 2 2.91 1.71 -8.64
C LEU A 2 2.47 2.35 -7.32
N LEU A 3 1.28 2.97 -7.29
CA LEU A 3 0.68 3.50 -6.08
C LEU A 3 -0.54 2.66 -5.70
N VAL A 4 -0.54 2.12 -4.48
CA VAL A 4 -1.61 1.23 -3.97
C VAL A 4 -2.22 1.84 -2.74
N ILE A 5 -3.44 2.36 -2.86
CA ILE A 5 -4.16 2.99 -1.75
C ILE A 5 -5.11 1.96 -1.13
N ASP A 6 -4.93 1.68 0.15
CA ASP A 6 -5.75 0.71 0.90
C ASP A 6 -7.17 1.23 1.09
N ASP A 7 -8.16 0.35 0.95
CA ASP A 7 -9.58 0.65 1.15
C ASP A 7 -10.14 1.84 0.31
N LEU A 8 -9.44 2.26 -0.75
CA LEU A 8 -9.95 3.28 -1.64
C LEU A 8 -11.12 2.74 -2.45
N ASN A 9 -12.25 3.43 -2.32
CA ASN A 9 -13.45 3.18 -3.10
C ASN A 9 -13.69 4.30 -4.15
N ASP A 10 -14.90 4.43 -4.66
CA ASP A 10 -15.30 5.44 -5.64
C ASP A 10 -15.43 6.88 -5.08
N TRP A 11 -15.05 7.11 -3.82
CA TRP A 11 -15.14 8.43 -3.16
C TRP A 11 -14.02 9.38 -3.60
N THR A 12 -13.74 9.42 -4.86
CA THR A 12 -12.76 10.31 -5.48
C THR A 12 -13.47 11.26 -6.43
N GLY A 13 -12.89 12.43 -6.68
CA GLY A 13 -13.48 13.42 -7.57
C GLY A 13 -13.70 12.89 -8.99
N MET A 14 -12.74 12.14 -9.51
CA MET A 14 -12.83 11.55 -10.87
C MET A 14 -13.93 10.49 -11.00
N LEU A 15 -14.26 9.77 -9.92
CA LEU A 15 -15.34 8.75 -9.92
C LEU A 15 -16.66 9.29 -9.37
N ARG A 16 -16.66 10.46 -8.73
CA ARG A 16 -17.84 11.19 -8.23
C ARG A 16 -18.69 10.44 -7.20
N GLY A 17 -18.13 9.45 -6.51
CA GLY A 17 -18.87 8.66 -5.51
C GLY A 17 -19.26 9.43 -4.24
N ASN A 18 -18.50 10.49 -3.90
CA ASN A 18 -18.83 11.36 -2.77
C ASN A 18 -18.51 12.84 -3.08
N PRO A 19 -19.51 13.75 -3.07
CA PRO A 19 -19.30 15.16 -3.39
C PRO A 19 -18.49 15.92 -2.35
N GLN A 20 -18.34 15.39 -1.13
CA GLN A 20 -17.54 16.00 -0.06
C GLN A 20 -16.05 15.60 -0.17
N ALA A 21 -15.72 14.54 -0.87
CA ALA A 21 -14.32 14.11 -1.04
C ALA A 21 -13.57 15.09 -1.96
N LYS A 22 -12.38 15.48 -1.54
CA LYS A 22 -11.49 16.38 -2.28
C LYS A 22 -10.20 15.65 -2.62
N THR A 23 -10.03 15.28 -3.88
CA THR A 23 -8.89 14.54 -4.40
C THR A 23 -8.19 15.25 -5.57
N PRO A 24 -7.76 16.53 -5.40
CA PRO A 24 -7.33 17.37 -6.52
C PRO A 24 -6.11 16.82 -7.27
N HIS A 25 -5.19 16.16 -6.58
CA HIS A 25 -4.00 15.58 -7.22
C HIS A 25 -4.32 14.31 -8.02
N MET A 26 -5.22 13.46 -7.50
CA MET A 26 -5.70 12.29 -8.22
C MET A 26 -6.52 12.70 -9.45
N ASP A 27 -7.39 13.72 -9.29
CA ASP A 27 -8.19 14.26 -10.39
C ASP A 27 -7.31 14.87 -11.49
N LYS A 28 -6.23 15.58 -11.10
CA LYS A 28 -5.23 16.10 -12.04
C LYS A 28 -4.50 14.98 -12.77
N LEU A 29 -4.14 13.88 -12.09
CA LEU A 29 -3.54 12.71 -12.73
C LEU A 29 -4.53 12.06 -13.71
N ALA A 30 -5.77 11.86 -13.28
CA ALA A 30 -6.85 11.30 -14.09
C ALA A 30 -7.10 12.09 -15.38
N SER A 31 -7.02 13.42 -15.33
CA SER A 31 -7.21 14.29 -16.51
C SER A 31 -6.15 14.12 -17.60
N ARG A 32 -5.02 13.48 -17.28
CA ARG A 32 -3.90 13.22 -18.20
C ARG A 32 -3.68 11.75 -18.50
N GLY A 33 -4.47 10.90 -17.87
CA GLY A 33 -4.36 9.44 -17.95
C GLY A 33 -5.65 8.78 -18.37
N LEU A 34 -5.69 7.47 -18.25
CA LEU A 34 -6.86 6.65 -18.46
C LEU A 34 -7.48 6.25 -17.12
N VAL A 35 -8.77 6.50 -16.94
CA VAL A 35 -9.53 6.13 -15.75
C VAL A 35 -10.36 4.88 -16.03
N PHE A 36 -10.13 3.81 -15.31
CA PHE A 36 -10.92 2.59 -15.36
C PHE A 36 -12.09 2.70 -14.37
N THR A 37 -13.28 2.98 -14.85
CA THR A 37 -14.47 3.21 -14.02
C THR A 37 -15.13 1.91 -13.52
N ASN A 38 -14.74 0.77 -14.05
CA ASN A 38 -15.25 -0.56 -13.69
C ASN A 38 -14.11 -1.54 -13.37
N ALA A 39 -13.14 -1.06 -12.59
CA ALA A 39 -12.04 -1.90 -12.12
C ALA A 39 -12.44 -2.65 -10.84
N HIS A 40 -12.07 -3.92 -10.74
CA HIS A 40 -12.37 -4.78 -9.61
C HIS A 40 -11.08 -5.37 -9.03
N CYS A 41 -10.99 -5.42 -7.71
CA CYS A 41 -9.92 -6.14 -7.03
C CYS A 41 -10.12 -7.66 -7.13
N ALA A 42 -9.03 -8.41 -7.04
CA ALA A 42 -9.08 -9.88 -7.10
C ALA A 42 -9.78 -10.51 -5.89
N ALA A 43 -9.83 -9.81 -4.76
CA ALA A 43 -10.54 -10.20 -3.55
C ALA A 43 -10.86 -8.97 -2.69
N PRO A 44 -12.01 -8.94 -1.99
CA PRO A 44 -12.40 -7.83 -1.13
C PRO A 44 -11.72 -7.89 0.26
N ALA A 45 -10.42 -8.19 0.28
CA ALA A 45 -9.59 -8.24 1.49
C ALA A 45 -8.14 -7.90 1.13
N CYS A 46 -7.48 -7.11 1.99
CA CYS A 46 -6.15 -6.56 1.73
C CYS A 46 -5.10 -7.62 1.37
N GLY A 47 -4.97 -8.67 2.18
CA GLY A 47 -3.96 -9.72 1.99
C GLY A 47 -4.11 -10.47 0.67
N PRO A 48 -5.26 -11.09 0.41
CA PRO A 48 -5.53 -11.78 -0.84
C PRO A 48 -5.40 -10.89 -2.08
N SER A 49 -5.93 -9.67 -2.02
CA SER A 49 -5.86 -8.72 -3.12
C SER A 49 -4.42 -8.31 -3.44
N ARG A 50 -3.64 -7.96 -2.40
CA ARG A 50 -2.23 -7.57 -2.56
C ARG A 50 -1.36 -8.74 -3.02
N SER A 51 -1.58 -9.93 -2.49
CA SER A 51 -0.90 -11.14 -2.98
C SER A 51 -1.17 -11.39 -4.46
N ALA A 52 -2.41 -11.16 -4.91
CA ALA A 52 -2.76 -11.31 -6.32
C ALA A 52 -2.11 -10.24 -7.21
N ILE A 53 -2.05 -8.98 -6.76
CA ILE A 53 -1.34 -7.91 -7.48
C ILE A 53 0.14 -8.26 -7.64
N MET A 54 0.77 -8.70 -6.55
CA MET A 54 2.21 -8.93 -6.54
C MET A 54 2.64 -10.22 -7.23
N SER A 55 1.79 -11.25 -7.25
CA SER A 55 2.13 -12.55 -7.86
C SER A 55 1.48 -12.81 -9.22
N GLY A 56 0.47 -12.01 -9.59
CA GLY A 56 -0.38 -12.28 -10.76
C GLY A 56 -1.32 -13.49 -10.57
N ILE A 57 -1.37 -14.10 -9.37
CA ILE A 57 -2.11 -15.33 -9.10
C ILE A 57 -3.37 -15.01 -8.31
N ARG A 58 -4.52 -15.38 -8.87
CA ARG A 58 -5.84 -15.14 -8.25
C ARG A 58 -6.00 -15.96 -6.96
N PRO A 59 -6.79 -15.47 -5.98
CA PRO A 59 -7.13 -16.22 -4.77
C PRO A 59 -7.74 -17.60 -5.03
N SER A 60 -8.53 -17.74 -6.09
CA SER A 60 -9.11 -19.03 -6.51
C SER A 60 -8.07 -20.08 -6.92
N THR A 61 -6.87 -19.63 -7.36
CA THR A 61 -5.76 -20.52 -7.73
C THR A 61 -4.84 -20.74 -6.55
N SER A 62 -4.49 -19.69 -5.80
CA SER A 62 -3.56 -19.78 -4.68
C SER A 62 -4.20 -20.35 -3.40
N GLY A 63 -5.53 -20.31 -3.26
CA GLY A 63 -6.24 -20.61 -2.02
C GLY A 63 -6.09 -19.54 -0.94
N ASN A 64 -5.49 -18.39 -1.25
CA ASN A 64 -5.31 -17.29 -0.31
C ASN A 64 -6.55 -16.39 -0.28
N TYR A 65 -7.49 -16.66 0.62
CA TYR A 65 -8.76 -15.92 0.72
C TYR A 65 -8.85 -14.97 1.92
N ILE A 66 -7.93 -15.07 2.89
CA ILE A 66 -8.04 -14.37 4.17
C ILE A 66 -6.74 -13.62 4.51
N ASN A 67 -6.85 -12.58 5.33
CA ASN A 67 -5.72 -11.76 5.75
C ASN A 67 -4.69 -12.48 6.64
N LYS A 68 -5.01 -13.65 7.15
CA LYS A 68 -4.11 -14.45 7.99
C LYS A 68 -3.14 -15.33 7.20
N SER A 69 -3.36 -15.46 5.91
CA SER A 69 -2.49 -16.27 5.05
C SER A 69 -1.21 -15.50 4.74
N SER A 70 -0.08 -16.04 5.11
CA SER A 70 1.23 -15.52 4.73
C SER A 70 1.56 -15.90 3.28
N LEU A 71 2.19 -14.98 2.58
CA LEU A 71 2.69 -15.24 1.22
C LEU A 71 3.74 -16.36 1.23
N THR A 72 4.63 -16.35 2.22
CA THR A 72 5.71 -17.34 2.35
C THR A 72 5.24 -18.72 2.79
N HIS A 73 4.14 -18.80 3.55
CA HIS A 73 3.56 -20.09 3.96
C HIS A 73 2.61 -20.69 2.92
N ASN A 74 2.26 -19.94 1.89
CA ASN A 74 1.46 -20.47 0.78
C ASN A 74 2.40 -21.03 -0.31
N PRO A 75 2.39 -22.33 -0.57
CA PRO A 75 3.36 -22.95 -1.46
C PRO A 75 3.27 -22.45 -2.91
N ILE A 76 2.09 -22.08 -3.37
CA ILE A 76 1.89 -21.55 -4.72
C ILE A 76 2.47 -20.12 -4.81
N LEU A 77 2.15 -19.27 -3.85
CA LEU A 77 2.64 -17.89 -3.83
C LEU A 77 4.14 -17.81 -3.53
N ASN A 78 4.63 -18.65 -2.63
CA ASN A 78 6.05 -18.67 -2.27
C ASN A 78 6.95 -19.10 -3.45
N ASN A 79 6.46 -19.98 -4.30
CA ASN A 79 7.19 -20.47 -5.47
C ASN A 79 6.94 -19.62 -6.74
N SER A 80 6.11 -18.57 -6.64
CA SER A 80 5.88 -17.66 -7.76
C SER A 80 6.95 -16.58 -7.82
N VAL A 81 7.19 -16.06 -9.02
CA VAL A 81 7.96 -14.82 -9.20
C VAL A 81 7.04 -13.64 -8.88
N LEU A 82 7.44 -12.82 -7.93
CA LEU A 82 6.68 -11.61 -7.57
C LEU A 82 7.00 -10.45 -8.53
N LEU A 83 6.07 -9.51 -8.63
CA LEU A 83 6.23 -8.33 -9.48
C LEU A 83 7.56 -7.58 -9.23
N PRO A 84 7.99 -7.31 -7.99
CA PRO A 84 9.31 -6.73 -7.73
C PRO A 84 10.46 -7.62 -8.22
N GLU A 85 10.40 -8.93 -7.98
CA GLU A 85 11.42 -9.89 -8.45
C GLU A 85 11.49 -9.90 -9.98
N PHE A 86 10.35 -9.83 -10.65
CA PHE A 86 10.32 -9.79 -12.11
C PHE A 86 11.02 -8.53 -12.66
N PHE A 87 10.78 -7.37 -12.07
CA PHE A 87 11.49 -6.16 -12.47
C PHE A 87 12.99 -6.25 -12.19
N GLN A 88 13.37 -6.73 -11.00
CA GLN A 88 14.79 -6.90 -10.64
C GLN A 88 15.52 -7.87 -11.59
N GLN A 89 14.88 -8.98 -11.99
CA GLN A 89 15.41 -9.93 -12.96
C GLN A 89 15.57 -9.34 -14.38
N ASN A 90 14.99 -8.19 -14.64
CA ASN A 90 15.08 -7.45 -15.90
C ASN A 90 15.87 -6.13 -15.74
N ASP A 91 16.83 -6.11 -14.83
CA ASP A 91 17.78 -5.02 -14.62
C ASP A 91 17.16 -3.68 -14.16
N TYR A 92 15.97 -3.73 -13.56
CA TYR A 92 15.39 -2.55 -12.91
C TYR A 92 15.91 -2.43 -11.48
N TYR A 93 16.23 -1.21 -11.07
CA TYR A 93 16.35 -0.88 -9.65
C TYR A 93 14.96 -0.88 -9.01
N VAL A 94 14.77 -1.67 -7.96
CA VAL A 94 13.45 -1.91 -7.37
C VAL A 94 13.39 -1.36 -5.96
N CYS A 95 12.52 -0.39 -5.74
CA CYS A 95 12.33 0.16 -4.41
C CYS A 95 10.85 0.27 -4.02
N GLY A 96 10.59 0.25 -2.72
CA GLY A 96 9.23 0.25 -2.21
C GLY A 96 9.06 0.92 -0.86
N ALA A 97 7.82 1.28 -0.56
CA ALA A 97 7.46 1.88 0.72
C ALA A 97 6.04 1.53 1.17
N GLY A 98 5.86 1.51 2.50
CA GLY A 98 4.56 1.40 3.12
C GLY A 98 3.93 0.01 3.01
N LYS A 99 2.61 -0.07 2.84
CA LYS A 99 1.85 -1.32 2.83
C LYS A 99 1.68 -1.85 1.40
N LEU A 100 2.73 -2.34 0.77
CA LEU A 100 2.62 -3.05 -0.52
C LEU A 100 2.06 -4.47 -0.36
N PHE A 101 2.28 -5.07 0.78
CA PHE A 101 1.79 -6.40 1.15
C PHE A 101 1.01 -6.34 2.48
N HIS A 102 0.47 -7.43 2.95
CA HIS A 102 -0.33 -7.46 4.16
C HIS A 102 0.43 -8.08 5.34
N GLY A 103 0.43 -7.40 6.48
CA GLY A 103 0.94 -7.88 7.76
C GLY A 103 2.21 -7.19 8.26
N TYR A 104 2.38 -7.20 9.57
CA TYR A 104 3.55 -6.62 10.26
C TYR A 104 4.83 -7.45 10.06
N HIS A 105 4.71 -8.69 9.66
CA HIS A 105 5.84 -9.60 9.41
C HIS A 105 6.42 -9.44 8.00
N PHE A 106 5.85 -8.55 7.25
CA PHE A 106 6.12 -8.37 5.84
C PHE A 106 7.60 -8.10 5.54
N ASN A 107 8.22 -7.19 6.30
CA ASN A 107 9.62 -6.82 6.07
C ASN A 107 10.61 -7.97 6.30
N ASN A 108 10.24 -9.00 7.08
CA ASN A 108 11.09 -10.19 7.28
C ASN A 108 10.80 -11.29 6.26
N GLU A 109 9.54 -11.43 5.83
CA GLU A 109 9.12 -12.49 4.89
C GLU A 109 9.46 -12.15 3.44
N VAL A 110 9.54 -10.87 3.11
CA VAL A 110 9.77 -10.42 1.73
C VAL A 110 11.09 -9.67 1.57
N LYS A 111 11.80 -9.46 2.68
CA LYS A 111 13.16 -8.92 2.63
C LYS A 111 14.05 -9.83 1.78
N GLY A 112 14.59 -9.25 0.72
CA GLY A 112 15.38 -10.00 -0.27
C GLY A 112 14.57 -10.63 -1.41
N ARG A 113 13.25 -10.38 -1.48
CA ARG A 113 12.43 -10.79 -2.63
C ARG A 113 12.16 -9.60 -3.56
N GLY A 114 13.18 -9.25 -4.34
CA GLY A 114 13.03 -8.31 -5.44
C GLY A 114 13.05 -6.83 -5.07
N PHE A 115 13.43 -6.45 -3.84
CA PHE A 115 13.63 -5.05 -3.47
C PHE A 115 15.09 -4.78 -3.15
N ASP A 116 15.66 -3.78 -3.81
CA ASP A 116 16.99 -3.24 -3.53
C ASP A 116 16.93 -2.29 -2.33
N ASP A 117 15.83 -1.51 -2.21
CA ASP A 117 15.55 -0.66 -1.04
C ASP A 117 14.06 -0.68 -0.66
N TYR A 118 13.76 -0.60 0.63
CA TYR A 118 12.40 -0.57 1.15
C TYR A 118 12.28 0.31 2.40
N PHE A 119 11.31 1.24 2.39
CA PHE A 119 11.03 2.13 3.51
C PHE A 119 9.70 1.78 4.23
N PRO A 120 9.69 1.71 5.54
CA PRO A 120 10.86 1.69 6.43
C PRO A 120 11.58 0.34 6.34
N SER A 121 12.90 0.39 6.42
CA SER A 121 13.74 -0.82 6.36
C SER A 121 13.54 -1.76 7.55
N LYS A 122 12.93 -1.26 8.63
CA LYS A 122 12.60 -2.00 9.86
C LYS A 122 11.21 -1.62 10.35
N THR A 123 10.46 -2.61 10.86
CA THR A 123 9.16 -2.39 11.52
C THR A 123 9.22 -1.47 12.73
N GLN A 124 10.38 -1.34 13.36
CA GLN A 124 10.63 -0.46 14.50
C GLN A 124 10.63 1.03 14.10
N ASP A 125 10.88 1.31 12.84
CA ASP A 125 10.89 2.68 12.29
C ASP A 125 9.47 3.16 11.92
N LEU A 126 8.47 2.27 11.98
CA LEU A 126 7.08 2.66 11.81
C LEU A 126 6.66 3.61 12.93
N PRO A 127 6.10 4.76 12.59
CA PRO A 127 5.56 5.68 13.57
C PRO A 127 4.57 4.93 14.46
N SER A 128 4.80 5.00 15.77
CA SER A 128 3.85 4.42 16.72
C SER A 128 2.55 5.24 16.66
N TRP A 129 1.43 4.58 16.42
CA TRP A 129 0.08 5.13 16.64
C TRP A 129 -0.18 5.47 18.13
N LYS A 130 0.75 5.07 19.02
CA LYS A 130 0.67 5.39 20.44
C LYS A 130 0.82 6.89 20.63
N GLY A 131 -0.29 7.54 20.93
CA GLY A 131 -0.33 8.98 21.22
C GLY A 131 -1.12 9.82 20.21
N LEU A 132 -1.44 9.32 19.03
CA LEU A 132 -2.43 9.96 18.18
C LEU A 132 -3.81 9.78 18.84
N LYS A 133 -4.22 10.77 19.60
CA LYS A 133 -5.56 10.79 20.19
C LYS A 133 -6.51 11.42 19.20
N PHE A 134 -7.40 10.63 18.65
CA PHE A 134 -8.52 11.10 17.86
C PHE A 134 -9.66 11.58 18.76
N SER A 135 -10.46 12.49 18.26
CA SER A 135 -11.53 13.15 19.05
C SER A 135 -12.71 12.24 19.38
N SER A 136 -12.81 11.08 18.75
CA SER A 136 -13.91 10.14 19.00
C SER A 136 -13.44 8.69 18.90
N ARG A 137 -13.92 7.86 19.84
CA ARG A 137 -13.80 6.42 19.81
C ARG A 137 -15.17 5.84 19.52
N LEU A 138 -15.35 5.28 18.32
CA LEU A 138 -16.58 4.59 17.96
C LEU A 138 -16.33 3.08 18.03
N PRO A 139 -17.13 2.33 18.80
CA PRO A 139 -17.09 0.87 18.72
C PRO A 139 -17.62 0.46 17.34
N LEU A 140 -16.80 -0.24 16.58
CA LEU A 140 -17.25 -0.88 15.35
C LEU A 140 -18.07 -2.12 15.73
N ALA A 141 -19.29 -2.23 15.22
CA ALA A 141 -20.18 -3.35 15.48
C ALA A 141 -19.47 -4.68 15.13
N GLY A 142 -19.41 -5.58 16.10
CA GLY A 142 -18.78 -6.90 15.94
C GLY A 142 -17.24 -6.94 16.12
N TRP A 143 -16.61 -5.84 16.44
CA TRP A 143 -15.16 -5.77 16.72
C TRP A 143 -14.90 -5.50 18.20
N THR A 144 -13.93 -6.20 18.77
CA THR A 144 -13.51 -6.00 20.17
C THR A 144 -12.57 -4.78 20.34
N ARG A 145 -12.16 -4.15 19.24
CA ARG A 145 -11.29 -2.97 19.22
C ARG A 145 -12.07 -1.75 18.79
N THR A 146 -11.84 -0.65 19.47
CA THR A 146 -12.31 0.67 19.06
C THR A 146 -11.38 1.21 17.97
N ALA A 147 -11.95 1.70 16.86
CA ALA A 147 -11.20 2.50 15.90
C ALA A 147 -11.24 3.97 16.37
N ASP A 148 -10.10 4.62 16.36
CA ASP A 148 -10.04 6.05 16.62
C ASP A 148 -10.29 6.81 15.31
N TRP A 149 -11.29 7.67 15.31
CA TRP A 149 -11.71 8.49 14.17
C TRP A 149 -11.67 9.96 14.54
N GLY A 150 -11.36 10.80 13.58
CA GLY A 150 -11.49 12.23 13.75
C GLY A 150 -10.38 13.03 13.08
N PRO A 151 -10.45 14.36 13.16
CA PRO A 151 -9.38 15.21 12.66
C PRO A 151 -8.09 14.96 13.44
N LEU A 152 -6.96 15.11 12.76
CA LEU A 152 -5.65 15.11 13.43
C LEU A 152 -5.61 16.25 14.47
N ARG A 153 -4.89 16.04 15.55
CA ARG A 153 -4.59 17.09 16.52
C ARG A 153 -3.81 18.21 15.82
N ALA A 154 -3.99 19.44 16.31
CA ALA A 154 -3.34 20.61 15.73
C ALA A 154 -1.81 20.58 15.76
N ASP A 155 -1.23 19.75 16.65
CA ASP A 155 0.21 19.53 16.79
C ASP A 155 0.75 18.34 15.94
N VAL A 156 -0.12 17.70 15.17
CA VAL A 156 0.23 16.56 14.30
C VAL A 156 0.03 16.95 12.85
N THR A 157 1.06 16.84 12.06
CA THR A 157 1.03 17.10 10.62
C THR A 157 0.79 15.80 9.84
N VAL A 158 0.44 15.92 8.57
CA VAL A 158 0.35 14.77 7.66
C VAL A 158 1.70 14.04 7.59
N ASP A 159 2.81 14.77 7.69
CA ASP A 159 4.16 14.21 7.62
C ASP A 159 4.53 13.36 8.86
N ASP A 160 3.83 13.53 9.96
CA ASP A 160 3.99 12.68 11.15
C ASP A 160 3.23 11.34 11.01
N HIS A 161 2.29 11.29 10.09
CA HIS A 161 1.48 10.11 9.82
C HIS A 161 2.29 9.06 9.01
N PRO A 162 2.06 7.74 9.20
CA PRO A 162 2.73 6.70 8.43
C PRO A 162 2.61 6.87 6.92
N ASP A 163 1.41 7.20 6.45
CA ASP A 163 1.15 7.38 5.02
C ASP A 163 1.85 8.64 4.48
N GLY A 164 1.89 9.73 5.28
CA GLY A 164 2.65 10.93 4.94
C GLY A 164 4.15 10.66 4.82
N LYS A 165 4.72 9.89 5.75
CA LYS A 165 6.13 9.47 5.68
C LYS A 165 6.40 8.59 4.47
N THR A 166 5.51 7.66 4.15
CA THR A 166 5.58 6.83 2.94
C THR A 166 5.55 7.69 1.68
N ALA A 167 4.61 8.63 1.60
CA ALA A 167 4.48 9.53 0.47
C ALA A 167 5.71 10.44 0.30
N ASN A 168 6.21 11.00 1.40
CA ASN A 168 7.41 11.85 1.40
C ASN A 168 8.66 11.07 0.97
N TRP A 169 8.80 9.85 1.44
CA TRP A 169 9.91 9.00 1.01
C TRP A 169 9.83 8.73 -0.51
N ALA A 170 8.67 8.32 -1.00
CA ALA A 170 8.48 8.06 -2.44
C ALA A 170 8.71 9.31 -3.29
N ALA A 171 8.20 10.46 -2.85
CA ALA A 171 8.43 11.73 -3.52
C ALA A 171 9.91 12.12 -3.55
N LYS A 172 10.62 11.91 -2.43
CA LYS A 172 12.07 12.16 -2.38
C LYS A 172 12.83 11.27 -3.37
N GLN A 173 12.52 9.98 -3.46
CA GLN A 173 13.13 9.11 -4.46
C GLN A 173 12.96 9.65 -5.88
N LEU A 174 11.74 10.04 -6.25
CA LEU A 174 11.43 10.53 -7.58
C LEU A 174 12.04 11.90 -7.91
N LEU A 175 12.23 12.77 -6.91
CA LEU A 175 12.68 14.16 -7.08
C LEU A 175 14.18 14.35 -6.88
N SER A 176 14.87 13.39 -6.27
CA SER A 176 16.32 13.52 -5.98
C SER A 176 17.19 13.53 -7.23
N GLY A 177 16.73 12.90 -8.31
CA GLY A 177 17.55 12.64 -9.50
C GLY A 177 18.60 11.55 -9.29
N GLU A 178 18.61 10.89 -8.12
CA GLU A 178 19.58 9.84 -7.77
C GLU A 178 19.03 8.42 -8.01
N LEU A 179 17.73 8.32 -8.36
CA LEU A 179 17.09 7.04 -8.61
C LEU A 179 17.66 6.39 -9.87
N GLN A 180 18.28 5.24 -9.72
CA GLN A 180 18.87 4.50 -10.83
C GLN A 180 17.81 4.09 -11.85
N GLU A 181 18.03 4.39 -13.12
CA GLU A 181 17.13 4.01 -14.21
C GLU A 181 17.64 2.77 -14.96
N PRO A 182 16.76 1.88 -15.45
CA PRO A 182 15.30 1.90 -15.24
C PRO A 182 14.93 1.49 -13.82
N PHE A 183 13.80 1.99 -13.29
CA PHE A 183 13.37 1.65 -11.94
C PHE A 183 11.91 1.19 -11.87
N PHE A 184 11.62 0.40 -10.84
CA PHE A 184 10.29 0.12 -10.33
C PHE A 184 10.18 0.70 -8.91
N LEU A 185 9.24 1.61 -8.69
CA LEU A 185 8.93 2.15 -7.37
C LEU A 185 7.49 1.81 -7.01
N GLY A 186 7.31 1.11 -5.89
CA GLY A 186 6.00 0.81 -5.31
C GLY A 186 5.79 1.60 -4.02
N ALA A 187 4.59 2.19 -3.83
CA ALA A 187 4.21 2.83 -2.57
C ALA A 187 2.74 2.53 -2.22
N GLY A 188 2.45 2.26 -0.92
CA GLY A 188 1.10 1.89 -0.50
C GLY A 188 0.86 1.98 0.99
#